data_bcb38bc28c7575b29c9d1de077ec70a4
#
_entry.id   bcb38bc28c7575b29c9d1de077ec70a4
#
_cell.length_a   1.000
_cell.length_b   1.000
_cell.length_c   1.000
_cell.angle_alpha   90.00
_cell.angle_beta   90.00
_cell.angle_gamma   90.00
#
_symmetry.space_group_name_H-M   'P 1'
#
loop_
_entity.id
_entity.type
_entity.pdbx_description
1 polymer ?
#
loop_
_entity_poly.entity_id
_entity_poly.type
_entity_poly.pdbx_seq_one_letter_code
_entity_poly.pdbx_strand_id
1 'polypeptide(L)'
;MSLLPSATEIVYALGLGDDLVGVTFECDEPAVARLEKTVVVGGRDTSGMTPGDIDSYVRAKMAAGEDLYTLHADALALLQPDLILTQDLCRVCALPSGHVEDALGYLGCHADVLSLDPHSLGDVLDSILAVGQRTGVADRAARLVGGLRARLARTAARVSGRRRPRVAIVEWVDPPFTGGHWVPDLVTAAGGEPVAAQPGERSTQTSWPAIAAAAPEHVVVAPCGYHLAGAIEQARLAAAELPGAAIWAIDADGIVVRPGPRLVDGVEAIASILHPDAVPAAPPGAVHLVRPAG
;
A
#
# COMPACT_ATOMS: atom_id res chain seq x y z
N MET A 1 -2.79 0.69 -19.44
CA MET A 1 -3.87 0.23 -18.52
C MET A 1 -3.25 -0.11 -17.17
N SER A 2 -3.94 0.17 -16.07
CA SER A 2 -3.47 -0.12 -14.70
C SER A 2 -4.48 -0.99 -13.96
N LEU A 3 -4.04 -2.16 -13.47
CA LEU A 3 -4.88 -3.10 -12.74
C LEU A 3 -4.63 -3.08 -11.23
N LEU A 4 -3.99 -2.02 -10.71
CA LEU A 4 -3.78 -1.80 -9.29
C LEU A 4 -3.62 -0.30 -8.96
N PRO A 5 -4.06 0.16 -7.78
CA PRO A 5 -4.02 1.58 -7.41
C PRO A 5 -2.63 2.20 -7.45
N SER A 6 -1.60 1.50 -6.94
CA SER A 6 -0.23 2.00 -6.91
C SER A 6 0.35 2.27 -8.30
N ALA A 7 0.06 1.41 -9.30
CA ALA A 7 0.49 1.63 -10.67
C ALA A 7 -0.22 2.85 -11.29
N THR A 8 -1.49 3.06 -10.97
CA THR A 8 -2.23 4.27 -11.38
C THR A 8 -1.54 5.52 -10.83
N GLU A 9 -1.18 5.54 -9.55
CA GLU A 9 -0.44 6.65 -8.94
C GLU A 9 0.91 6.89 -9.61
N ILE A 10 1.65 5.83 -9.94
CA ILE A 10 2.93 5.91 -10.66
C ILE A 10 2.71 6.55 -12.04
N VAL A 11 1.72 6.07 -12.80
CA VAL A 11 1.41 6.60 -14.14
C VAL A 11 1.09 8.09 -14.09
N TYR A 12 0.26 8.53 -13.14
CA TYR A 12 -0.05 9.95 -12.98
C TYR A 12 1.16 10.76 -12.50
N ALA A 13 1.96 10.25 -11.59
CA ALA A 13 3.19 10.91 -11.11
C ALA A 13 4.24 11.07 -12.22
N LEU A 14 4.24 10.20 -13.22
CA LEU A 14 5.06 10.29 -14.43
C LEU A 14 4.47 11.21 -15.51
N GLY A 15 3.28 11.79 -15.29
CA GLY A 15 2.60 12.67 -16.24
C GLY A 15 2.04 11.94 -17.46
N LEU A 16 1.59 10.68 -17.27
CA LEU A 16 1.00 9.81 -18.29
C LEU A 16 -0.50 9.55 -18.05
N GLY A 17 -1.16 10.40 -17.24
CA GLY A 17 -2.57 10.24 -16.93
C GLY A 17 -3.46 10.25 -18.17
N ASP A 18 -3.14 11.06 -19.18
CA ASP A 18 -3.91 11.15 -20.44
C ASP A 18 -3.78 9.86 -21.28
N ASP A 19 -2.66 9.16 -21.18
CA ASP A 19 -2.40 7.90 -21.89
C ASP A 19 -3.02 6.67 -21.17
N LEU A 20 -3.54 6.86 -19.95
CA LEU A 20 -4.16 5.80 -19.16
C LEU A 20 -5.57 5.54 -19.68
N VAL A 21 -5.85 4.35 -20.22
CA VAL A 21 -7.14 3.99 -20.83
C VAL A 21 -8.08 3.21 -19.91
N GLY A 22 -7.53 2.48 -18.92
CA GLY A 22 -8.32 1.66 -18.01
C GLY A 22 -7.67 1.54 -16.63
N VAL A 23 -8.54 1.43 -15.60
CA VAL A 23 -8.18 1.37 -14.17
C VAL A 23 -9.02 0.33 -13.43
N THR A 24 -8.74 0.10 -12.14
CA THR A 24 -9.61 -0.68 -11.26
C THR A 24 -10.59 0.22 -10.51
N PHE A 25 -11.61 -0.38 -9.91
CA PHE A 25 -12.56 0.32 -9.05
C PHE A 25 -11.91 0.93 -7.78
N GLU A 26 -10.73 0.46 -7.41
CA GLU A 26 -9.94 0.94 -6.26
C GLU A 26 -8.97 2.09 -6.60
N CYS A 27 -8.84 2.47 -7.88
CA CYS A 27 -7.97 3.55 -8.30
C CYS A 27 -8.58 4.92 -7.99
N ASP A 28 -8.58 5.32 -6.74
CA ASP A 28 -9.18 6.56 -6.22
C ASP A 28 -8.18 7.72 -6.12
N GLU A 29 -6.89 7.48 -6.39
CA GLU A 29 -5.85 8.49 -6.37
C GLU A 29 -5.03 8.50 -7.69
N PRO A 30 -4.98 9.66 -8.36
CA PRO A 30 -5.80 10.84 -8.09
C PRO A 30 -7.29 10.56 -8.36
N ALA A 31 -8.18 11.25 -7.67
CA ALA A 31 -9.63 11.02 -7.77
C ALA A 31 -10.15 11.04 -9.22
N VAL A 32 -9.52 11.82 -10.10
CA VAL A 32 -9.84 11.93 -11.53
C VAL A 32 -9.66 10.58 -12.26
N ALA A 33 -8.76 9.72 -11.82
CA ALA A 33 -8.48 8.44 -12.49
C ALA A 33 -9.74 7.59 -12.63
N ARG A 34 -10.44 7.32 -11.54
CA ARG A 34 -11.67 6.51 -11.54
C ARG A 34 -12.86 7.22 -12.16
N LEU A 35 -12.87 8.56 -12.18
CA LEU A 35 -13.97 9.35 -12.75
C LEU A 35 -13.91 9.45 -14.28
N GLU A 36 -12.71 9.46 -14.86
CA GLU A 36 -12.50 9.71 -16.29
C GLU A 36 -12.10 8.47 -17.08
N LYS A 37 -11.53 7.46 -16.40
CA LYS A 37 -11.03 6.24 -17.08
C LYS A 37 -12.04 5.10 -16.97
N THR A 38 -11.99 4.18 -17.92
CA THR A 38 -12.84 2.99 -17.90
C THR A 38 -12.42 2.07 -16.75
N VAL A 39 -13.36 1.70 -15.89
CA VAL A 39 -13.13 0.68 -14.86
C VAL A 39 -13.19 -0.70 -15.52
N VAL A 40 -12.05 -1.37 -15.58
CA VAL A 40 -11.87 -2.68 -16.23
C VAL A 40 -11.76 -3.84 -15.25
N VAL A 41 -11.57 -3.56 -13.98
CA VAL A 41 -11.59 -4.56 -12.89
C VAL A 41 -12.57 -4.10 -11.83
N GLY A 42 -13.55 -4.94 -11.57
CA GLY A 42 -14.52 -4.79 -10.49
C GLY A 42 -14.19 -5.69 -9.31
N GLY A 43 -14.84 -5.43 -8.18
CA GLY A 43 -14.76 -6.25 -6.97
C GLY A 43 -16.02 -6.10 -6.13
N ARG A 44 -16.08 -6.81 -5.02
CA ARG A 44 -17.19 -6.69 -4.07
C ARG A 44 -17.05 -5.40 -3.27
N ASP A 45 -18.13 -4.66 -3.17
CA ASP A 45 -18.24 -3.60 -2.16
C ASP A 45 -18.27 -4.22 -0.75
N THR A 46 -17.25 -3.89 0.04
CA THR A 46 -17.11 -4.31 1.44
C THR A 46 -17.54 -3.23 2.44
N SER A 47 -18.12 -2.13 1.97
CA SER A 47 -18.61 -1.05 2.82
C SER A 47 -19.61 -1.57 3.86
N GLY A 48 -19.39 -1.22 5.12
CA GLY A 48 -20.25 -1.65 6.22
C GLY A 48 -19.98 -3.06 6.77
N MET A 49 -19.05 -3.82 6.19
CA MET A 49 -18.59 -5.08 6.78
C MET A 49 -17.59 -4.81 7.90
N THR A 50 -17.59 -5.68 8.92
CA THR A 50 -16.53 -5.66 9.93
C THR A 50 -15.22 -6.23 9.38
N PRO A 51 -14.05 -5.92 9.98
CA PRO A 51 -12.78 -6.55 9.57
C PRO A 51 -12.82 -8.08 9.56
N GLY A 52 -13.46 -8.69 10.58
CA GLY A 52 -13.62 -10.15 10.66
C GLY A 52 -14.52 -10.72 9.56
N ASP A 53 -15.59 -10.00 9.16
CA ASP A 53 -16.45 -10.41 8.05
C ASP A 53 -15.71 -10.36 6.71
N ILE A 54 -14.88 -9.32 6.51
CA ILE A 54 -14.06 -9.19 5.31
C ILE A 54 -13.03 -10.32 5.23
N ASP A 55 -12.30 -10.60 6.31
CA ASP A 55 -11.34 -11.72 6.38
C ASP A 55 -12.03 -13.06 6.08
N SER A 56 -13.18 -13.29 6.70
CA SER A 56 -13.98 -14.51 6.49
C SER A 56 -14.42 -14.66 5.02
N TYR A 57 -14.86 -13.57 4.39
CA TYR A 57 -15.21 -13.55 2.97
C TYR A 57 -14.00 -13.86 2.09
N VAL A 58 -12.86 -13.20 2.32
CA VAL A 58 -11.63 -13.42 1.55
C VAL A 58 -11.17 -14.87 1.67
N ARG A 59 -11.13 -15.42 2.89
CA ARG A 59 -10.75 -16.83 3.11
C ARG A 59 -11.69 -17.81 2.42
N ALA A 60 -12.99 -17.57 2.46
CA ALA A 60 -13.96 -18.43 1.81
C ALA A 60 -13.75 -18.46 0.29
N LYS A 61 -13.54 -17.30 -0.33
CA LYS A 61 -13.23 -17.18 -1.77
C LYS A 61 -11.93 -17.91 -2.14
N MET A 62 -10.85 -17.65 -1.39
CA MET A 62 -9.57 -18.30 -1.63
C MET A 62 -9.64 -19.83 -1.47
N ALA A 63 -10.36 -20.31 -0.46
CA ALA A 63 -10.56 -21.76 -0.24
C ALA A 63 -11.38 -22.43 -1.36
N ALA A 64 -12.31 -21.69 -1.97
CA ALA A 64 -13.09 -22.14 -3.11
C ALA A 64 -12.31 -22.07 -4.44
N GLY A 65 -11.12 -21.47 -4.46
CA GLY A 65 -10.37 -21.20 -5.69
C GLY A 65 -11.02 -20.11 -6.56
N GLU A 66 -11.86 -19.25 -5.95
CA GLU A 66 -12.56 -18.19 -6.65
C GLU A 66 -11.76 -16.87 -6.56
N ASP A 67 -11.88 -16.07 -7.62
CA ASP A 67 -11.24 -14.74 -7.65
C ASP A 67 -12.00 -13.72 -6.79
N LEU A 68 -11.25 -12.81 -6.19
CA LEU A 68 -11.80 -11.66 -5.46
C LEU A 68 -12.19 -10.52 -6.40
N TYR A 69 -11.59 -10.50 -7.57
CA TYR A 69 -11.75 -9.48 -8.60
C TYR A 69 -12.35 -10.06 -9.87
N THR A 70 -13.07 -9.23 -10.61
CA THR A 70 -13.66 -9.57 -11.90
C THR A 70 -13.05 -8.69 -12.99
N LEU A 71 -12.33 -9.30 -13.94
CA LEU A 71 -11.85 -8.60 -15.12
C LEU A 71 -13.00 -8.47 -16.14
N HIS A 72 -13.25 -7.26 -16.58
CA HIS A 72 -14.24 -6.97 -17.62
C HIS A 72 -13.60 -7.18 -19.00
N ALA A 73 -13.60 -8.41 -19.49
CA ALA A 73 -12.91 -8.84 -20.71
C ALA A 73 -13.32 -8.04 -21.95
N ASP A 74 -14.61 -7.69 -22.07
CA ASP A 74 -15.12 -6.88 -23.19
C ASP A 74 -14.49 -5.47 -23.20
N ALA A 75 -14.31 -4.87 -22.01
CA ALA A 75 -13.64 -3.58 -21.89
C ALA A 75 -12.15 -3.66 -22.27
N LEU A 76 -11.49 -4.75 -21.89
CA LEU A 76 -10.10 -4.99 -22.27
C LEU A 76 -9.96 -5.08 -23.81
N ALA A 77 -10.85 -5.85 -24.47
CA ALA A 77 -10.85 -5.99 -25.92
C ALA A 77 -11.13 -4.66 -26.64
N LEU A 78 -12.03 -3.83 -26.09
CA LEU A 78 -12.41 -2.55 -26.68
C LEU A 78 -11.28 -1.50 -26.56
N LEU A 79 -10.59 -1.46 -25.41
CA LEU A 79 -9.58 -0.45 -25.11
C LEU A 79 -8.23 -0.74 -25.77
N GLN A 80 -7.95 -1.99 -26.13
CA GLN A 80 -6.72 -2.44 -26.82
C GLN A 80 -5.44 -1.78 -26.24
N PRO A 81 -5.14 -1.99 -24.94
CA PRO A 81 -3.97 -1.36 -24.33
C PRO A 81 -2.67 -1.93 -24.92
N ASP A 82 -1.63 -1.09 -25.06
CA ASP A 82 -0.29 -1.54 -25.44
C ASP A 82 0.48 -2.12 -24.24
N LEU A 83 0.21 -1.60 -23.04
CA LEU A 83 0.84 -2.00 -21.78
C LEU A 83 -0.19 -2.15 -20.68
N ILE A 84 -0.07 -3.26 -19.95
CA ILE A 84 -0.87 -3.55 -18.73
C ILE A 84 0.07 -3.64 -17.53
N LEU A 85 -0.23 -2.85 -16.51
CA LEU A 85 0.46 -2.87 -15.22
C LEU A 85 -0.34 -3.69 -14.23
N THR A 86 0.28 -4.69 -13.62
CA THR A 86 -0.34 -5.62 -12.65
C THR A 86 0.64 -6.01 -11.56
N GLN A 87 0.28 -6.96 -10.69
CA GLN A 87 1.18 -7.55 -9.70
C GLN A 87 0.83 -9.02 -9.44
N ASP A 88 1.84 -9.80 -9.00
CA ASP A 88 1.69 -11.19 -8.53
C ASP A 88 1.95 -11.36 -7.04
N LEU A 89 2.37 -10.27 -6.37
CA LEU A 89 2.80 -10.25 -4.97
C LEU A 89 1.71 -10.75 -4.01
N CYS A 90 0.48 -10.30 -4.24
CA CYS A 90 -0.66 -10.59 -3.37
C CYS A 90 -1.94 -10.79 -4.17
N ARG A 91 -2.46 -12.02 -4.16
CA ARG A 91 -3.75 -12.35 -4.81
C ARG A 91 -4.97 -11.67 -4.19
N VAL A 92 -4.81 -11.14 -2.97
CA VAL A 92 -5.88 -10.41 -2.27
C VAL A 92 -5.92 -8.95 -2.71
N CYS A 93 -4.82 -8.41 -3.28
CA CYS A 93 -4.66 -6.99 -3.55
C CYS A 93 -4.82 -6.61 -5.03
N ALA A 94 -4.67 -7.57 -5.96
CA ALA A 94 -4.84 -7.34 -7.39
C ALA A 94 -5.08 -8.63 -8.17
N LEU A 95 -5.46 -8.48 -9.44
CA LEU A 95 -5.61 -9.58 -10.38
C LEU A 95 -4.21 -10.07 -10.81
N PRO A 96 -3.88 -11.39 -10.67
CA PRO A 96 -2.59 -11.93 -11.05
C PRO A 96 -2.28 -11.79 -12.55
N SER A 97 -0.99 -11.66 -12.92
CA SER A 97 -0.54 -11.52 -14.31
C SER A 97 -0.99 -12.67 -15.20
N GLY A 98 -0.95 -13.91 -14.71
CA GLY A 98 -1.39 -15.08 -15.44
C GLY A 98 -2.86 -15.02 -15.88
N HIS A 99 -3.75 -14.47 -15.06
CA HIS A 99 -5.16 -14.28 -15.45
C HIS A 99 -5.32 -13.21 -16.55
N VAL A 100 -4.47 -12.20 -16.52
CA VAL A 100 -4.42 -11.15 -17.56
C VAL A 100 -3.94 -11.74 -18.88
N GLU A 101 -2.86 -12.52 -18.86
CA GLU A 101 -2.28 -13.18 -20.05
C GLU A 101 -3.27 -14.18 -20.66
N ASP A 102 -3.95 -14.97 -19.84
CA ASP A 102 -5.00 -15.90 -20.29
C ASP A 102 -6.15 -15.15 -20.99
N ALA A 103 -6.60 -14.02 -20.40
CA ALA A 103 -7.64 -13.19 -21.00
C ALA A 103 -7.20 -12.58 -22.34
N LEU A 104 -5.98 -12.07 -22.43
CA LEU A 104 -5.42 -11.55 -23.68
C LEU A 104 -5.36 -12.63 -24.75
N GLY A 105 -4.88 -13.83 -24.39
CA GLY A 105 -4.84 -14.97 -25.30
C GLY A 105 -6.21 -15.38 -25.80
N TYR A 106 -7.22 -15.44 -24.92
CA TYR A 106 -8.60 -15.78 -25.29
C TYR A 106 -9.24 -14.74 -26.23
N LEU A 107 -8.98 -13.45 -25.97
CA LEU A 107 -9.53 -12.33 -26.76
C LEU A 107 -8.77 -12.08 -28.07
N GLY A 108 -7.62 -12.73 -28.27
CA GLY A 108 -6.72 -12.42 -29.40
C GLY A 108 -6.13 -11.01 -29.32
N CYS A 109 -6.04 -10.43 -28.14
CA CYS A 109 -5.44 -9.14 -27.89
C CYS A 109 -3.93 -9.27 -27.62
N HIS A 110 -3.16 -8.25 -27.99
CA HIS A 110 -1.72 -8.19 -27.72
C HIS A 110 -1.42 -6.97 -26.89
N ALA A 111 -0.92 -7.18 -25.69
CA ALA A 111 -0.39 -6.13 -24.83
C ALA A 111 0.85 -6.65 -24.10
N ASP A 112 1.80 -5.78 -23.84
CA ASP A 112 2.86 -6.08 -22.88
C ASP A 112 2.28 -6.10 -21.47
N VAL A 113 2.67 -7.08 -20.64
CA VAL A 113 2.31 -7.15 -19.22
C VAL A 113 3.56 -6.86 -18.39
N LEU A 114 3.45 -5.92 -17.45
CA LEU A 114 4.50 -5.61 -16.49
C LEU A 114 3.96 -5.86 -15.07
N SER A 115 4.49 -6.89 -14.42
CA SER A 115 4.22 -7.16 -13.00
C SER A 115 5.11 -6.31 -12.11
N LEU A 116 4.51 -5.66 -11.10
CA LEU A 116 5.17 -4.80 -10.12
C LEU A 116 5.09 -5.49 -8.75
N ASP A 117 6.15 -6.21 -8.37
CA ASP A 117 6.18 -7.07 -7.19
C ASP A 117 7.26 -6.63 -6.18
N PRO A 118 7.16 -5.40 -5.62
CA PRO A 118 8.16 -4.89 -4.70
C PRO A 118 8.12 -5.60 -3.34
N HIS A 119 9.26 -6.00 -2.82
CA HIS A 119 9.44 -6.58 -1.49
C HIS A 119 10.04 -5.61 -0.48
N SER A 120 10.61 -4.50 -0.96
CA SER A 120 11.25 -3.46 -0.15
C SER A 120 10.88 -2.07 -0.61
N LEU A 121 11.15 -1.07 0.20
CA LEU A 121 11.01 0.34 -0.20
C LEU A 121 11.92 0.68 -1.40
N GLY A 122 13.07 0.01 -1.50
CA GLY A 122 13.96 0.13 -2.66
C GLY A 122 13.30 -0.36 -3.94
N ASP A 123 12.67 -1.55 -3.90
CA ASP A 123 11.99 -2.14 -5.05
C ASP A 123 10.79 -1.29 -5.50
N VAL A 124 10.12 -0.61 -4.57
CA VAL A 124 9.04 0.34 -4.93
C VAL A 124 9.59 1.49 -5.78
N LEU A 125 10.74 2.04 -5.41
CA LEU A 125 11.38 3.08 -6.23
C LEU A 125 11.83 2.54 -7.59
N ASP A 126 12.31 1.30 -7.64
CA ASP A 126 12.72 0.63 -8.88
C ASP A 126 11.51 0.29 -9.76
N SER A 127 10.34 -0.01 -9.19
CA SER A 127 9.07 -0.15 -9.93
C SER A 127 8.70 1.13 -10.69
N ILE A 128 8.91 2.31 -10.09
CA ILE A 128 8.69 3.60 -10.77
C ILE A 128 9.63 3.74 -11.98
N LEU A 129 10.90 3.34 -11.82
CA LEU A 129 11.89 3.37 -12.92
C LEU A 129 11.48 2.39 -14.03
N ALA A 130 11.03 1.19 -13.69
CA ALA A 130 10.60 0.18 -14.65
C ALA A 130 9.39 0.66 -15.46
N VAL A 131 8.38 1.26 -14.83
CA VAL A 131 7.24 1.86 -15.54
C VAL A 131 7.72 2.98 -16.47
N GLY A 132 8.60 3.88 -16.00
CA GLY A 132 9.13 4.96 -16.82
C GLY A 132 9.93 4.46 -18.02
N GLN A 133 10.67 3.36 -17.89
CA GLN A 133 11.40 2.73 -18.97
C GLN A 133 10.46 2.11 -20.02
N ARG A 134 9.45 1.36 -19.58
CA ARG A 134 8.48 0.70 -20.46
C ARG A 134 7.58 1.67 -21.20
N THR A 135 7.34 2.85 -20.64
CA THR A 135 6.50 3.91 -21.23
C THR A 135 7.30 4.99 -21.95
N GLY A 136 8.62 4.84 -22.10
CA GLY A 136 9.47 5.79 -22.82
C GLY A 136 9.73 7.12 -22.11
N VAL A 137 9.46 7.22 -20.81
CA VAL A 137 9.65 8.44 -19.98
C VAL A 137 10.70 8.24 -18.89
N ALA A 138 11.75 7.48 -19.17
CA ALA A 138 12.82 7.12 -18.21
C ALA A 138 13.42 8.33 -17.49
N ASP A 139 13.62 9.47 -18.16
CA ASP A 139 14.14 10.69 -17.54
C ASP A 139 13.17 11.30 -16.52
N ARG A 140 11.84 11.20 -16.75
CA ARG A 140 10.84 11.67 -15.78
C ARG A 140 10.87 10.77 -14.53
N ALA A 141 10.93 9.46 -14.73
CA ALA A 141 11.03 8.48 -13.65
C ALA A 141 12.31 8.68 -12.82
N ALA A 142 13.46 8.88 -13.48
CA ALA A 142 14.73 9.15 -12.79
C ALA A 142 14.67 10.44 -11.93
N ARG A 143 14.06 11.52 -12.45
CA ARG A 143 13.86 12.76 -11.67
C ARG A 143 12.92 12.55 -10.49
N LEU A 144 11.80 11.86 -10.69
CA LEU A 144 10.84 11.55 -9.60
C LEU A 144 11.53 10.76 -8.49
N VAL A 145 12.17 9.64 -8.83
CA VAL A 145 12.88 8.78 -7.87
C VAL A 145 14.02 9.53 -7.20
N GLY A 146 14.77 10.36 -7.93
CA GLY A 146 15.80 11.24 -7.36
C GLY A 146 15.24 12.18 -6.28
N GLY A 147 14.09 12.78 -6.53
CA GLY A 147 13.36 13.61 -5.56
C GLY A 147 12.92 12.83 -4.32
N LEU A 148 12.36 11.63 -4.50
CA LEU A 148 11.93 10.75 -3.42
C LEU A 148 13.12 10.29 -2.56
N ARG A 149 14.23 9.85 -3.18
CA ARG A 149 15.46 9.48 -2.49
C ARG A 149 16.04 10.66 -1.70
N ALA A 150 15.98 11.87 -2.24
CA ALA A 150 16.43 13.08 -1.51
C ALA A 150 15.55 13.39 -0.28
N ARG A 151 14.23 13.14 -0.35
CA ARG A 151 13.32 13.26 0.81
C ARG A 151 13.65 12.23 1.88
N LEU A 152 13.82 10.96 1.51
CA LEU A 152 14.25 9.90 2.44
C LEU A 152 15.58 10.24 3.11
N ALA A 153 16.57 10.72 2.36
CA ALA A 153 17.86 11.12 2.91
C ALA A 153 17.73 12.29 3.92
N ARG A 154 16.85 13.26 3.65
CA ARG A 154 16.59 14.37 4.60
C ARG A 154 15.94 13.86 5.89
N THR A 155 14.97 12.94 5.80
CA THR A 155 14.35 12.33 6.97
C THR A 155 15.38 11.54 7.77
N ALA A 156 16.17 10.69 7.12
CA ALA A 156 17.25 9.93 7.75
C ALA A 156 18.26 10.85 8.48
N ALA A 157 18.64 11.98 7.87
CA ALA A 157 19.53 12.95 8.51
C ALA A 157 18.94 13.57 9.79
N ARG A 158 17.62 13.86 9.79
CA ARG A 158 16.94 14.42 10.96
C ARG A 158 16.86 13.46 12.14
N VAL A 159 16.72 12.15 11.86
CA VAL A 159 16.59 11.12 12.90
C VAL A 159 17.91 10.42 13.24
N SER A 160 19.01 10.79 12.55
CA SER A 160 20.33 10.21 12.76
C SER A 160 20.82 10.43 14.21
N GLY A 161 21.38 9.35 14.80
CA GLY A 161 21.89 9.37 16.18
C GLY A 161 20.82 9.45 17.28
N ARG A 162 19.53 9.45 16.92
CA ARG A 162 18.44 9.42 17.89
C ARG A 162 18.13 8.00 18.35
N ARG A 163 17.48 7.88 19.49
CA ARG A 163 16.90 6.60 19.94
C ARG A 163 15.92 6.09 18.89
N ARG A 164 15.89 4.80 18.68
CA ARG A 164 14.97 4.14 17.76
C ARG A 164 13.83 3.49 18.55
N PRO A 165 12.64 4.12 18.59
CA PRO A 165 11.48 3.53 19.27
C PRO A 165 11.06 2.23 18.58
N ARG A 166 10.56 1.27 19.37
CA ARG A 166 10.04 -0.01 18.88
C ARG A 166 8.63 0.20 18.32
N VAL A 167 8.42 -0.17 17.06
CA VAL A 167 7.18 0.11 16.32
C VAL A 167 6.63 -1.17 15.71
N ALA A 168 5.37 -1.51 16.02
CA ALA A 168 4.60 -2.50 15.29
C ALA A 168 3.65 -1.79 14.31
N ILE A 169 3.64 -2.21 13.04
CA ILE A 169 2.59 -1.80 12.11
C ILE A 169 1.60 -2.97 11.96
N VAL A 170 0.32 -2.66 12.12
CA VAL A 170 -0.78 -3.62 12.03
C VAL A 170 -1.60 -3.28 10.80
N GLU A 171 -1.56 -4.17 9.79
CA GLU A 171 -2.26 -4.00 8.51
C GLU A 171 -3.69 -4.53 8.51
N TRP A 172 -4.07 -5.27 9.54
CA TRP A 172 -5.42 -5.76 9.80
C TRP A 172 -5.60 -6.06 11.28
N VAL A 173 -6.82 -5.94 11.81
CA VAL A 173 -7.04 -6.04 13.26
C VAL A 173 -7.87 -7.25 13.71
N ASP A 174 -8.62 -7.87 12.79
CA ASP A 174 -9.44 -9.04 13.13
C ASP A 174 -9.51 -10.05 11.96
N PRO A 175 -8.72 -11.13 12.04
CA PRO A 175 -7.62 -11.36 12.99
C PRO A 175 -6.44 -10.39 12.74
N PRO A 176 -5.54 -10.13 13.73
CA PRO A 176 -4.45 -9.20 13.50
C PRO A 176 -3.42 -9.74 12.50
N PHE A 177 -2.98 -8.86 11.58
CA PHE A 177 -1.85 -9.07 10.68
C PHE A 177 -0.81 -7.98 10.90
N THR A 178 0.45 -8.37 10.93
CA THR A 178 1.57 -7.42 10.99
C THR A 178 2.04 -7.03 9.59
N GLY A 179 2.63 -5.84 9.48
CA GLY A 179 3.13 -5.30 8.23
C GLY A 179 4.16 -6.18 7.56
N GLY A 180 4.03 -6.35 6.26
CA GLY A 180 4.93 -7.13 5.42
C GLY A 180 5.62 -6.31 4.34
N HIS A 181 6.38 -6.99 3.47
CA HIS A 181 7.08 -6.45 2.31
C HIS A 181 7.90 -5.19 2.65
N TRP A 182 7.56 -4.03 2.09
CA TRP A 182 8.21 -2.72 2.30
C TRP A 182 7.82 -2.02 3.61
N VAL A 183 6.75 -2.47 4.29
CA VAL A 183 6.20 -1.74 5.47
C VAL A 183 7.19 -1.66 6.63
N PRO A 184 7.97 -2.70 6.97
CA PRO A 184 9.03 -2.58 7.97
C PRO A 184 10.14 -1.59 7.58
N ASP A 185 10.40 -1.42 6.27
CA ASP A 185 11.38 -0.45 5.78
C ASP A 185 10.92 0.99 6.04
N LEU A 186 9.61 1.26 5.97
CA LEU A 186 9.07 2.59 6.30
C LEU A 186 9.42 2.97 7.74
N VAL A 187 9.26 2.03 8.69
CA VAL A 187 9.63 2.21 10.10
C VAL A 187 11.13 2.46 10.23
N THR A 188 11.93 1.65 9.54
CA THR A 188 13.40 1.78 9.57
C THR A 188 13.86 3.13 9.01
N ALA A 189 13.32 3.57 7.89
CA ALA A 189 13.62 4.84 7.24
C ALA A 189 13.14 6.04 8.08
N ALA A 190 12.08 5.85 8.87
CA ALA A 190 11.55 6.83 9.82
C ALA A 190 12.35 6.92 11.13
N GLY A 191 13.40 6.13 11.31
CA GLY A 191 14.23 6.10 12.52
C GLY A 191 13.66 5.27 13.66
N GLY A 192 12.71 4.36 13.38
CA GLY A 192 12.18 3.37 14.31
C GLY A 192 12.87 2.00 14.20
N GLU A 193 12.56 1.11 15.14
CA GLU A 193 12.90 -0.30 15.12
C GLU A 193 11.60 -1.09 14.81
N PRO A 194 11.45 -1.69 13.62
CA PRO A 194 10.28 -2.51 13.34
C PRO A 194 10.29 -3.77 14.21
N VAL A 195 9.15 -4.05 14.86
CA VAL A 195 8.96 -5.25 15.70
C VAL A 195 7.72 -5.99 15.25
N ALA A 196 7.67 -7.30 15.57
CA ALA A 196 6.59 -8.21 15.18
C ALA A 196 6.41 -8.38 13.66
N ALA A 197 7.38 -7.94 12.84
CA ALA A 197 7.37 -8.07 11.39
C ALA A 197 8.78 -8.34 10.86
N GLN A 198 8.88 -8.86 9.63
CA GLN A 198 10.17 -9.12 8.98
C GLN A 198 10.21 -8.39 7.62
N PRO A 199 11.26 -7.58 7.35
CA PRO A 199 11.42 -6.90 6.07
C PRO A 199 11.45 -7.89 4.90
N GLY A 200 10.78 -7.55 3.80
CA GLY A 200 10.72 -8.37 2.59
C GLY A 200 9.79 -9.58 2.64
N GLU A 201 9.37 -10.00 3.82
CA GLU A 201 8.45 -11.13 3.99
C GLU A 201 7.00 -10.68 3.83
N ARG A 202 6.12 -11.63 3.52
CA ARG A 202 4.68 -11.33 3.41
C ARG A 202 4.10 -10.92 4.76
N SER A 203 3.08 -10.07 4.72
CA SER A 203 2.19 -9.82 5.87
C SER A 203 1.64 -11.15 6.40
N THR A 204 1.74 -11.35 7.71
CA THR A 204 1.36 -12.62 8.35
C THR A 204 0.33 -12.40 9.44
N GLN A 205 -0.62 -13.33 9.50
CA GLN A 205 -1.54 -13.40 10.63
C GLN A 205 -0.76 -13.69 11.92
N THR A 206 -1.13 -12.98 12.98
CA THR A 206 -0.53 -13.10 14.30
C THR A 206 -1.61 -13.09 15.39
N SER A 207 -1.24 -12.78 16.62
CA SER A 207 -2.16 -12.57 17.73
C SER A 207 -1.77 -11.33 18.54
N TRP A 208 -2.74 -10.71 19.19
CA TRP A 208 -2.48 -9.57 20.07
C TRP A 208 -1.45 -9.86 21.16
N PRO A 209 -1.49 -11.05 21.84
CA PRO A 209 -0.43 -11.42 22.78
C PRO A 209 0.97 -11.51 22.15
N ALA A 210 1.09 -11.96 20.89
CA ALA A 210 2.38 -12.01 20.19
C ALA A 210 2.89 -10.61 19.87
N ILE A 211 2.03 -9.69 19.46
CA ILE A 211 2.38 -8.28 19.26
C ILE A 211 2.80 -7.65 20.58
N ALA A 212 2.05 -7.89 21.68
CA ALA A 212 2.40 -7.40 23.00
C ALA A 212 3.75 -7.91 23.50
N ALA A 213 4.07 -9.20 23.26
CA ALA A 213 5.36 -9.80 23.60
C ALA A 213 6.54 -9.16 22.88
N ALA A 214 6.33 -8.62 21.68
CA ALA A 214 7.32 -7.83 20.97
C ALA A 214 7.54 -6.43 21.59
N ALA A 215 6.83 -6.09 22.67
CA ALA A 215 6.94 -4.85 23.44
C ALA A 215 7.08 -3.60 22.55
N PRO A 216 6.12 -3.31 21.66
CA PRO A 216 6.13 -2.06 20.90
C PRO A 216 5.85 -0.87 21.80
N GLU A 217 6.54 0.23 21.55
CA GLU A 217 6.26 1.52 22.18
C GLU A 217 5.15 2.27 21.43
N HIS A 218 5.17 2.10 20.09
CA HIS A 218 4.17 2.62 19.18
C HIS A 218 3.56 1.48 18.36
N VAL A 219 2.26 1.50 18.24
CA VAL A 219 1.53 0.65 17.28
C VAL A 219 0.85 1.58 16.29
N VAL A 220 1.17 1.40 15.02
CA VAL A 220 0.57 2.15 13.92
C VAL A 220 -0.38 1.22 13.16
N VAL A 221 -1.65 1.55 13.19
CA VAL A 221 -2.71 0.76 12.53
C VAL A 221 -2.91 1.33 11.12
N ALA A 222 -2.59 0.51 10.13
CA ALA A 222 -2.57 0.83 8.70
C ALA A 222 -3.35 -0.22 7.90
N PRO A 223 -4.68 -0.31 8.05
CA PRO A 223 -5.45 -1.40 7.44
C PRO A 223 -5.58 -1.21 5.93
N CYS A 224 -5.28 -2.28 5.17
CA CYS A 224 -5.45 -2.29 3.71
C CYS A 224 -6.90 -1.99 3.32
N GLY A 225 -7.09 -1.13 2.32
CA GLY A 225 -8.41 -0.72 1.82
C GLY A 225 -9.05 0.41 2.64
N TYR A 226 -8.31 1.05 3.54
CA TYR A 226 -8.85 2.12 4.40
C TYR A 226 -7.99 3.38 4.39
N HIS A 227 -8.65 4.50 4.22
CA HIS A 227 -8.11 5.82 4.55
C HIS A 227 -8.20 6.08 6.06
N LEU A 228 -7.67 7.24 6.51
CA LEU A 228 -7.52 7.56 7.93
C LEU A 228 -8.79 7.35 8.77
N ALA A 229 -9.97 7.69 8.26
CA ALA A 229 -11.21 7.54 9.03
C ALA A 229 -11.48 6.08 9.43
N GLY A 230 -11.36 5.14 8.48
CA GLY A 230 -11.50 3.72 8.76
C GLY A 230 -10.35 3.16 9.59
N ALA A 231 -9.13 3.66 9.39
CA ALA A 231 -7.98 3.30 10.21
C ALA A 231 -8.17 3.71 11.70
N ILE A 232 -8.80 4.85 11.98
CA ILE A 232 -9.13 5.28 13.35
C ILE A 232 -10.08 4.28 14.03
N GLU A 233 -11.12 3.82 13.32
CA GLU A 233 -12.06 2.83 13.88
C GLU A 233 -11.35 1.52 14.23
N GLN A 234 -10.50 1.03 13.34
CA GLN A 234 -9.72 -0.19 13.59
C GLN A 234 -8.66 0.01 14.68
N ALA A 235 -8.03 1.18 14.76
CA ALA A 235 -7.07 1.48 15.81
C ALA A 235 -7.69 1.51 17.22
N ARG A 236 -8.98 1.82 17.34
CA ARG A 236 -9.71 1.70 18.61
C ARG A 236 -9.82 0.25 19.09
N LEU A 237 -9.97 -0.71 18.16
CA LEU A 237 -9.95 -2.14 18.49
C LEU A 237 -8.56 -2.56 18.99
N ALA A 238 -7.51 -2.18 18.28
CA ALA A 238 -6.12 -2.43 18.71
C ALA A 238 -5.79 -1.80 20.08
N ALA A 239 -6.36 -0.63 20.38
CA ALA A 239 -6.15 0.04 21.66
C ALA A 239 -6.69 -0.75 22.86
N ALA A 240 -7.75 -1.52 22.68
CA ALA A 240 -8.28 -2.38 23.75
C ALA A 240 -7.34 -3.55 24.08
N GLU A 241 -6.61 -4.04 23.09
CA GLU A 241 -5.75 -5.23 23.20
C GLU A 241 -4.32 -4.92 23.68
N LEU A 242 -3.82 -3.70 23.49
CA LEU A 242 -2.43 -3.32 23.75
C LEU A 242 -2.31 -2.12 24.70
N PRO A 243 -2.65 -2.26 26.01
CA PRO A 243 -2.79 -1.13 26.93
C PRO A 243 -1.49 -0.32 27.17
N GLY A 244 -0.31 -0.90 26.94
CA GLY A 244 0.99 -0.24 27.23
C GLY A 244 1.56 0.63 26.10
N ALA A 245 1.13 0.44 24.85
CA ALA A 245 1.69 1.12 23.70
C ALA A 245 0.91 2.40 23.32
N ALA A 246 1.58 3.38 22.71
CA ALA A 246 0.88 4.46 22.02
C ALA A 246 0.23 3.91 20.74
N ILE A 247 -1.06 4.17 20.56
CA ILE A 247 -1.83 3.67 19.41
C ILE A 247 -2.12 4.81 18.43
N TRP A 248 -1.68 4.63 17.22
CA TRP A 248 -1.86 5.58 16.12
C TRP A 248 -2.65 4.95 14.98
N ALA A 249 -3.49 5.74 14.34
CA ALA A 249 -4.04 5.45 13.02
C ALA A 249 -3.26 6.25 11.98
N ILE A 250 -3.05 5.67 10.81
CA ILE A 250 -2.43 6.32 9.66
C ILE A 250 -3.32 6.15 8.43
N ASP A 251 -3.27 7.09 7.48
CA ASP A 251 -3.93 6.95 6.18
C ASP A 251 -3.28 5.82 5.39
N ALA A 252 -3.77 4.59 5.61
CA ALA A 252 -3.13 3.38 5.12
C ALA A 252 -3.04 3.36 3.59
N ASP A 253 -4.17 3.48 2.91
CA ASP A 253 -4.22 3.50 1.44
C ASP A 253 -3.51 4.72 0.84
N GLY A 254 -3.51 5.82 1.59
CA GLY A 254 -2.84 7.01 1.16
C GLY A 254 -1.32 6.87 1.11
N ILE A 255 -0.71 6.34 2.17
CA ILE A 255 0.74 6.52 2.38
C ILE A 255 1.48 5.30 2.94
N VAL A 256 0.84 4.10 3.08
CA VAL A 256 1.50 2.92 3.68
C VAL A 256 1.38 1.66 2.83
N VAL A 257 0.16 1.28 2.44
CA VAL A 257 -0.11 -0.07 1.89
C VAL A 257 -0.08 -0.13 0.35
N ARG A 258 -0.02 0.99 -0.33
CA ARG A 258 0.10 1.06 -1.80
C ARG A 258 1.54 1.35 -2.18
N PRO A 259 2.25 0.42 -2.89
CA PRO A 259 3.65 0.57 -3.26
C PRO A 259 3.84 1.59 -4.40
N GLY A 260 3.77 2.86 -4.04
CA GLY A 260 3.85 3.99 -4.96
C GLY A 260 4.68 5.17 -4.41
N PRO A 261 4.70 6.30 -5.13
CA PRO A 261 5.50 7.47 -4.75
C PRO A 261 5.19 8.02 -3.36
N ARG A 262 3.93 7.86 -2.89
CA ARG A 262 3.45 8.40 -1.61
C ARG A 262 3.95 7.65 -0.37
N LEU A 263 4.62 6.50 -0.53
CA LEU A 263 5.27 5.82 0.61
C LEU A 263 6.29 6.70 1.32
N VAL A 264 6.90 7.65 0.61
CA VAL A 264 7.83 8.62 1.23
C VAL A 264 7.09 9.58 2.17
N ASP A 265 5.83 9.92 1.87
CA ASP A 265 4.96 10.67 2.80
C ASP A 265 4.68 9.84 4.06
N GLY A 266 4.50 8.52 3.90
CA GLY A 266 4.35 7.57 5.00
C GLY A 266 5.58 7.52 5.91
N VAL A 267 6.78 7.48 5.32
CA VAL A 267 8.05 7.55 6.09
C VAL A 267 8.12 8.86 6.89
N GLU A 268 7.81 9.99 6.26
CA GLU A 268 7.83 11.30 6.92
C GLU A 268 6.76 11.39 8.04
N ALA A 269 5.57 10.83 7.80
CA ALA A 269 4.49 10.77 8.78
C ALA A 269 4.87 9.91 10.00
N ILE A 270 5.41 8.70 9.78
CA ILE A 270 5.89 7.83 10.87
C ILE A 270 7.05 8.51 11.62
N ALA A 271 7.99 9.15 10.91
CA ALA A 271 9.07 9.86 11.53
C ALA A 271 8.58 11.02 12.44
N SER A 272 7.51 11.72 12.06
CA SER A 272 6.90 12.77 12.88
C SER A 272 6.25 12.23 14.16
N ILE A 273 5.72 11.00 14.13
CA ILE A 273 5.24 10.30 15.32
C ILE A 273 6.39 9.94 16.27
N LEU A 274 7.48 9.41 15.73
CA LEU A 274 8.59 8.86 16.51
C LEU A 274 9.54 9.94 17.04
N HIS A 275 9.69 11.05 16.31
CA HIS A 275 10.65 12.11 16.56
C HIS A 275 10.02 13.51 16.42
N PRO A 276 8.97 13.83 17.20
CA PRO A 276 8.20 15.07 17.02
C PRO A 276 9.00 16.35 17.26
N ASP A 277 10.14 16.24 17.94
CA ASP A 277 11.09 17.35 18.20
C ASP A 277 12.08 17.57 17.05
N ALA A 278 12.20 16.65 16.10
CA ALA A 278 13.17 16.70 15.00
C ALA A 278 12.52 16.74 13.61
N VAL A 279 11.34 16.16 13.49
CA VAL A 279 10.62 16.02 12.22
C VAL A 279 9.36 16.87 12.29
N PRO A 280 9.06 17.68 11.26
CA PRO A 280 7.81 18.44 11.21
C PRO A 280 6.60 17.54 11.35
N ALA A 281 5.54 18.05 11.96
CA ALA A 281 4.28 17.31 12.07
C ALA A 281 3.76 16.87 10.69
N ALA A 282 3.19 15.68 10.63
CA ALA A 282 2.54 15.18 9.42
C ALA A 282 1.40 16.12 9.00
N PRO A 283 1.09 16.18 7.70
CA PRO A 283 -0.06 16.95 7.22
C PRO A 283 -1.36 16.52 7.90
N PRO A 284 -2.35 17.43 8.03
CA PRO A 284 -3.68 17.06 8.48
C PRO A 284 -4.26 15.93 7.62
N GLY A 285 -4.84 14.93 8.27
CA GLY A 285 -5.41 13.77 7.56
C GLY A 285 -4.43 12.59 7.35
N ALA A 286 -3.15 12.76 7.66
CA ALA A 286 -2.18 11.66 7.50
C ALA A 286 -2.15 10.70 8.69
N VAL A 287 -2.19 11.22 9.92
CA VAL A 287 -2.10 10.43 11.16
C VAL A 287 -3.05 10.93 12.24
N HIS A 288 -3.43 10.04 13.17
CA HIS A 288 -4.25 10.37 14.32
C HIS A 288 -3.79 9.55 15.54
N LEU A 289 -3.56 10.24 16.67
CA LEU A 289 -3.27 9.59 17.93
C LEU A 289 -4.59 9.12 18.57
N VAL A 290 -4.80 7.82 18.66
CA VAL A 290 -5.98 7.21 19.27
C VAL A 290 -5.82 7.08 20.78
N ARG A 291 -4.61 6.69 21.22
CA ARG A 291 -4.29 6.57 22.64
C ARG A 291 -2.79 6.82 22.87
N PRO A 292 -2.41 7.71 23.84
CA PRO A 292 -1.01 7.87 24.24
C PRO A 292 -0.47 6.59 24.93
N ALA A 293 0.84 6.50 25.06
CA ALA A 293 1.47 5.48 25.88
C ALA A 293 1.00 5.61 27.34
N GLY A 294 0.79 4.48 28.01
CA GLY A 294 0.40 4.44 29.42
C GLY A 294 1.59 4.66 30.38
#